data_45abe3421d7c4dadeb2204543b68a819
#
_entry.id   45abe3421d7c4dadeb2204543b68a819
#
_cell.length_a   1.000
_cell.length_b   1.000
_cell.length_c   1.000
_cell.angle_alpha   90.00
_cell.angle_beta   90.00
_cell.angle_gamma   90.00
#
_symmetry.space_group_name_H-M   'P 1'
#
loop_
_entity.id
_entity.type
_entity.pdbx_description
1 polymer ?
#
loop_
_entity_poly.entity_id
_entity_poly.type
_entity_poly.pdbx_seq_one_letter_code
_entity_poly.pdbx_strand_id
1 'polypeptide(L)'
;MREGLTDILVPGLHSVHGPGKIQGTVFFNEQMAFNRDVSVMLLRSLDKGVTVADAMAATGSRSVRIAKEVPGTEVTANDISADAVAYIDANIELNSLDNCVSSNRNMHSLFAEHSFDYVDLDPFGSPVPFTQSAIRGCRRGGVLAITATDTAPLAGAHAVKCRRRYQAEPIRGYMCHEGGLRILMSSIARELAKFDRGMKPLLSFYADHYFRTYLRVEEGAEAADRTLGRLGYLQYDKDTLERSIAYDKDPVHPYGPLWLGPLHDKDFLAGMKPDDLADEKRVTKYLNLWRNEIDTEVFVYDMSELSSHMKLSPPKIDAFMEFLNQHGRAAKSHVSPSSFKTDITLDELLPLYKEFSPDSC
;
A
#
# COMPACT_ATOMS: atom_id res chain seq x y z
N MET A 1 15.56 11.08 18.44
CA MET A 1 14.44 11.90 17.92
C MET A 1 13.12 11.39 18.48
N ARG A 2 12.04 12.16 18.36
CA ARG A 2 10.70 11.72 18.77
C ARG A 2 9.79 11.57 17.55
N GLU A 3 9.03 10.49 17.51
CA GLU A 3 8.07 10.18 16.44
C GLU A 3 6.76 9.66 17.08
N GLY A 4 5.66 10.39 16.89
CA GLY A 4 4.42 10.15 17.64
C GLY A 4 4.65 10.31 19.16
N LEU A 5 4.28 9.28 19.91
CA LEU A 5 4.49 9.22 21.36
C LEU A 5 5.80 8.55 21.79
N THR A 6 6.67 8.17 20.83
CA THR A 6 7.82 7.31 21.04
C THR A 6 9.14 8.04 20.80
N ASP A 7 10.11 7.86 21.68
CA ASP A 7 11.48 8.31 21.50
C ASP A 7 12.29 7.24 20.75
N ILE A 8 13.00 7.63 19.68
CA ILE A 8 13.72 6.72 18.81
C ILE A 8 15.19 7.10 18.72
N LEU A 9 16.05 6.16 19.07
CA LEU A 9 17.47 6.20 18.76
C LEU A 9 17.68 5.80 17.29
N VAL A 10 18.33 6.68 16.52
CA VAL A 10 18.58 6.47 15.09
C VAL A 10 20.08 6.60 14.79
N PRO A 11 20.59 6.01 13.70
CA PRO A 11 21.97 6.18 13.27
C PRO A 11 22.28 7.66 13.02
N GLY A 12 23.50 8.12 13.37
CA GLY A 12 23.93 9.50 13.18
C GLY A 12 23.95 9.93 11.70
N LEU A 13 24.15 8.96 10.77
CA LEU A 13 23.99 9.14 9.33
C LEU A 13 22.79 8.33 8.87
N HIS A 14 21.73 9.00 8.43
CA HIS A 14 20.51 8.38 7.94
C HIS A 14 19.84 9.23 6.85
N SER A 15 18.87 8.64 6.15
CA SER A 15 18.11 9.33 5.10
C SER A 15 17.02 10.22 5.71
N VAL A 16 16.94 11.46 5.23
CA VAL A 16 15.89 12.43 5.64
C VAL A 16 14.80 12.52 4.56
N HIS A 17 15.19 12.47 3.28
CA HIS A 17 14.28 12.61 2.14
C HIS A 17 14.53 11.56 1.06
N GLY A 18 13.49 11.27 0.28
CA GLY A 18 13.53 10.38 -0.89
C GLY A 18 13.58 8.89 -0.57
N PRO A 19 13.79 8.04 -1.59
CA PRO A 19 13.94 6.61 -1.39
C PRO A 19 15.24 6.37 -0.63
N GLY A 20 15.14 6.06 0.65
CA GLY A 20 16.28 5.96 1.54
C GLY A 20 17.41 5.09 1.00
N LYS A 21 18.65 5.47 1.32
CA LYS A 21 19.86 4.69 1.06
C LYS A 21 20.47 4.29 2.41
N ILE A 22 21.06 3.11 2.48
CA ILE A 22 21.86 2.73 3.64
C ILE A 22 23.08 3.66 3.66
N GLN A 23 23.19 4.51 4.68
CA GLN A 23 24.30 5.45 4.88
C GLN A 23 25.23 5.03 6.04
N GLY A 24 25.00 3.85 6.62
CA GLY A 24 25.74 3.28 7.75
C GLY A 24 25.50 1.79 7.83
N THR A 25 25.62 1.21 9.02
CA THR A 25 25.38 -0.22 9.25
C THR A 25 23.90 -0.58 9.34
N VAL A 26 23.06 0.37 9.80
CA VAL A 26 21.61 0.15 10.01
C VAL A 26 20.81 1.23 9.28
N PHE A 27 19.75 0.81 8.63
CA PHE A 27 18.87 1.70 7.87
C PHE A 27 17.88 2.45 8.76
N PHE A 28 17.74 3.74 8.49
CA PHE A 28 16.62 4.56 8.95
C PHE A 28 16.29 5.63 7.91
N ASN A 29 15.01 5.95 7.77
CA ASN A 29 14.54 7.03 6.89
C ASN A 29 13.40 7.79 7.58
N GLU A 30 13.60 9.10 7.78
CA GLU A 30 12.61 9.98 8.42
C GLU A 30 11.32 10.08 7.58
N GLN A 31 11.44 10.11 6.26
CA GLN A 31 10.26 10.20 5.37
C GLN A 31 9.31 9.00 5.52
N MET A 32 9.80 7.86 6.00
CA MET A 32 8.97 6.68 6.28
C MET A 32 8.14 6.81 7.58
N ALA A 33 8.20 7.95 8.30
CA ALA A 33 7.33 8.23 9.44
C ALA A 33 5.85 8.07 9.09
N PHE A 34 5.43 8.56 7.92
CA PHE A 34 4.07 8.37 7.40
C PHE A 34 3.67 6.88 7.29
N ASN A 35 4.56 6.01 6.79
CA ASN A 35 4.30 4.57 6.71
C ASN A 35 4.13 3.95 8.11
N ARG A 36 4.97 4.36 9.07
CA ARG A 36 4.90 3.91 10.46
C ARG A 36 3.63 4.42 11.15
N ASP A 37 3.25 5.68 10.91
CA ASP A 37 1.99 6.28 11.39
C ASP A 37 0.77 5.49 10.93
N VAL A 38 0.72 5.14 9.64
CA VAL A 38 -0.39 4.35 9.09
C VAL A 38 -0.44 2.96 9.72
N SER A 39 0.72 2.33 10.00
CA SER A 39 0.76 1.03 10.70
C SER A 39 0.22 1.13 12.13
N VAL A 40 0.60 2.16 12.88
CA VAL A 40 0.09 2.42 14.25
C VAL A 40 -1.41 2.68 14.23
N MET A 41 -1.88 3.58 13.35
CA MET A 41 -3.30 3.91 13.20
C MET A 41 -4.14 2.68 12.84
N LEU A 42 -3.65 1.86 11.92
CA LEU A 42 -4.34 0.63 11.50
C LEU A 42 -4.43 -0.38 12.62
N LEU A 43 -3.31 -0.63 13.33
CA LEU A 43 -3.28 -1.57 14.46
C LEU A 43 -4.18 -1.14 15.62
N ARG A 44 -4.29 0.16 15.89
CA ARG A 44 -5.25 0.70 16.88
C ARG A 44 -6.72 0.39 16.53
N SER A 45 -7.00 0.11 15.24
CA SER A 45 -8.33 -0.23 14.73
C SER A 45 -8.59 -1.74 14.64
N LEU A 46 -7.60 -2.57 14.99
CA LEU A 46 -7.77 -4.01 15.10
C LEU A 46 -8.27 -4.40 16.51
N ASP A 47 -8.67 -5.67 16.65
CA ASP A 47 -9.03 -6.23 17.94
C ASP A 47 -7.84 -6.18 18.92
N LYS A 48 -8.12 -6.19 20.22
CA LYS A 48 -7.11 -6.16 21.27
C LYS A 48 -6.37 -7.51 21.38
N GLY A 49 -5.15 -7.48 21.92
CA GLY A 49 -4.36 -8.68 22.18
C GLY A 49 -3.65 -9.23 20.94
N VAL A 50 -3.20 -8.35 20.04
CA VAL A 50 -2.56 -8.72 18.78
C VAL A 50 -1.07 -9.02 18.98
N THR A 51 -0.62 -10.21 18.58
CA THR A 51 0.80 -10.51 18.44
C THR A 51 1.33 -10.01 17.11
N VAL A 52 2.43 -9.24 17.13
CA VAL A 52 2.99 -8.53 15.99
C VAL A 52 4.40 -9.06 15.69
N ALA A 53 4.70 -9.35 14.44
CA ALA A 53 6.06 -9.53 13.94
C ALA A 53 6.42 -8.43 12.96
N ASP A 54 7.45 -7.67 13.28
CA ASP A 54 8.17 -6.80 12.33
C ASP A 54 9.35 -7.62 11.79
N ALA A 55 9.21 -8.11 10.56
CA ALA A 55 10.08 -9.16 10.03
C ALA A 55 11.50 -8.69 9.68
N MET A 56 11.66 -7.39 9.41
CA MET A 56 12.91 -6.74 8.99
C MET A 56 12.99 -5.34 9.62
N ALA A 57 13.10 -5.33 10.96
CA ALA A 57 12.82 -4.14 11.77
C ALA A 57 13.88 -3.03 11.70
N ALA A 58 15.08 -3.31 11.16
CA ALA A 58 16.21 -2.36 11.11
C ALA A 58 16.47 -1.71 12.47
N THR A 59 16.19 -0.42 12.66
CA THR A 59 16.32 0.25 13.96
C THR A 59 15.23 -0.12 14.98
N GLY A 60 14.22 -0.90 14.59
CA GLY A 60 13.04 -1.20 15.42
C GLY A 60 12.07 -0.04 15.58
N SER A 61 12.23 1.06 14.83
CA SER A 61 11.41 2.25 14.97
C SER A 61 9.90 1.99 14.82
N ARG A 62 9.49 1.13 13.89
CA ARG A 62 8.09 0.68 13.76
C ARG A 62 7.66 -0.16 14.95
N SER A 63 8.50 -1.12 15.33
CA SER A 63 8.23 -2.07 16.41
C SER A 63 8.00 -1.38 17.75
N VAL A 64 8.91 -0.48 18.15
CA VAL A 64 8.78 0.25 19.43
C VAL A 64 7.62 1.23 19.44
N ARG A 65 7.30 1.84 18.29
CA ARG A 65 6.09 2.65 18.15
C ARG A 65 4.82 1.83 18.33
N ILE A 66 4.74 0.67 17.69
CA ILE A 66 3.60 -0.24 17.84
C ILE A 66 3.46 -0.67 19.31
N ALA A 67 4.55 -1.12 19.95
CA ALA A 67 4.53 -1.57 21.33
C ALA A 67 4.10 -0.49 22.32
N LYS A 68 4.51 0.77 22.09
CA LYS A 68 4.20 1.91 22.98
C LYS A 68 2.84 2.52 22.70
N GLU A 69 2.49 2.64 21.41
CA GLU A 69 1.36 3.45 20.95
C GLU A 69 0.08 2.64 20.71
N VAL A 70 0.18 1.29 20.65
CA VAL A 70 -0.98 0.41 20.41
C VAL A 70 -1.20 -0.49 21.63
N PRO A 71 -2.20 -0.21 22.49
CA PRO A 71 -2.43 -0.97 23.70
C PRO A 71 -2.74 -2.45 23.44
N GLY A 72 -2.14 -3.32 24.26
CA GLY A 72 -2.41 -4.77 24.25
C GLY A 72 -1.72 -5.53 23.11
N THR A 73 -0.70 -4.94 22.46
CA THR A 73 0.16 -5.66 21.51
C THR A 73 1.35 -6.31 22.19
N GLU A 74 1.77 -7.47 21.66
CA GLU A 74 3.05 -8.10 21.95
C GLU A 74 3.88 -8.12 20.67
N VAL A 75 5.04 -7.49 20.67
CA VAL A 75 5.81 -7.21 19.46
C VAL A 75 7.11 -8.01 19.44
N THR A 76 7.36 -8.73 18.36
CA THR A 76 8.65 -9.32 18.00
C THR A 76 9.31 -8.48 16.90
N ALA A 77 10.35 -7.75 17.25
CA ALA A 77 11.16 -6.96 16.33
C ALA A 77 12.34 -7.82 15.85
N ASN A 78 12.25 -8.33 14.62
CA ASN A 78 13.27 -9.22 14.06
C ASN A 78 14.14 -8.54 13.03
N ASP A 79 15.44 -8.79 13.08
CA ASP A 79 16.35 -8.48 11.98
C ASP A 79 17.46 -9.53 11.90
N ILE A 80 17.98 -9.78 10.70
CA ILE A 80 19.09 -10.68 10.48
C ILE A 80 20.44 -10.05 10.90
N SER A 81 20.53 -8.72 10.92
CA SER A 81 21.72 -7.96 11.29
C SER A 81 21.83 -7.80 12.80
N ALA A 82 22.93 -8.25 13.39
CA ALA A 82 23.22 -8.03 14.82
C ALA A 82 23.32 -6.52 15.15
N ASP A 83 23.83 -5.70 14.25
CA ASP A 83 23.87 -4.24 14.44
C ASP A 83 22.47 -3.64 14.51
N ALA A 84 21.53 -4.14 13.69
CA ALA A 84 20.13 -3.73 13.77
C ALA A 84 19.50 -4.14 15.10
N VAL A 85 19.75 -5.35 15.55
CA VAL A 85 19.25 -5.86 16.86
C VAL A 85 19.76 -5.00 18.02
N ALA A 86 21.01 -4.54 17.99
CA ALA A 86 21.53 -3.63 19.00
C ALA A 86 20.77 -2.28 19.04
N TYR A 87 20.33 -1.77 17.90
CA TYR A 87 19.45 -0.59 17.85
C TYR A 87 18.04 -0.90 18.36
N ILE A 88 17.50 -2.07 18.03
CA ILE A 88 16.20 -2.54 18.53
C ILE A 88 16.22 -2.59 20.06
N ASP A 89 17.22 -3.26 20.65
CA ASP A 89 17.37 -3.39 22.10
C ASP A 89 17.48 -2.02 22.78
N ALA A 90 18.33 -1.12 22.24
CA ALA A 90 18.47 0.22 22.77
C ALA A 90 17.15 1.04 22.69
N ASN A 91 16.36 0.85 21.65
CA ASN A 91 15.07 1.51 21.50
C ASN A 91 13.98 0.92 22.43
N ILE A 92 14.01 -0.38 22.70
CA ILE A 92 13.16 -1.04 23.70
C ILE A 92 13.48 -0.49 25.09
N GLU A 93 14.77 -0.43 25.47
CA GLU A 93 15.22 0.11 26.74
C GLU A 93 14.89 1.59 26.93
N LEU A 94 15.15 2.41 25.88
CA LEU A 94 14.86 3.86 25.86
C LEU A 94 13.39 4.16 26.17
N ASN A 95 12.48 3.30 25.76
CA ASN A 95 11.05 3.46 25.97
C ASN A 95 10.49 2.62 27.14
N SER A 96 11.34 1.87 27.85
CA SER A 96 10.97 0.99 28.97
C SER A 96 9.83 0.03 28.61
N LEU A 97 9.94 -0.65 27.46
CA LEU A 97 8.91 -1.54 26.93
C LEU A 97 9.12 -2.96 27.47
N ASP A 98 8.08 -3.55 28.03
CA ASP A 98 8.03 -4.93 28.50
C ASP A 98 7.27 -5.87 27.52
N ASN A 99 6.57 -5.29 26.54
CA ASN A 99 5.78 -5.96 25.51
C ASN A 99 6.46 -5.99 24.13
N CYS A 100 7.75 -5.69 24.05
CA CYS A 100 8.55 -5.76 22.82
C CYS A 100 9.81 -6.55 23.05
N VAL A 101 10.07 -7.53 22.20
CA VAL A 101 11.29 -8.35 22.25
C VAL A 101 12.04 -8.30 20.92
N SER A 102 13.36 -8.24 21.00
CA SER A 102 14.22 -8.34 19.82
C SER A 102 14.45 -9.81 19.42
N SER A 103 14.71 -10.01 18.13
CA SER A 103 15.03 -11.32 17.57
C SER A 103 16.11 -11.18 16.50
N ASN A 104 17.22 -11.90 16.63
CA ASN A 104 18.29 -11.93 15.62
C ASN A 104 18.19 -13.20 14.78
N ARG A 105 17.22 -13.27 13.90
CA ARG A 105 16.94 -14.47 13.10
C ARG A 105 16.71 -14.16 11.63
N ASN A 106 17.03 -15.13 10.79
CA ASN A 106 16.50 -15.11 9.44
C ASN A 106 14.97 -15.23 9.51
N MET A 107 14.24 -14.30 8.84
CA MET A 107 12.77 -14.27 8.90
C MET A 107 12.13 -15.58 8.40
N HIS A 108 12.76 -16.30 7.45
CA HIS A 108 12.26 -17.59 6.99
C HIS A 108 12.24 -18.63 8.10
N SER A 109 13.28 -18.64 8.97
CA SER A 109 13.36 -19.52 10.14
C SER A 109 12.37 -19.07 11.23
N LEU A 110 12.23 -17.75 11.46
CA LEU A 110 11.28 -17.24 12.42
C LEU A 110 9.85 -17.68 12.07
N PHE A 111 9.43 -17.48 10.83
CA PHE A 111 8.08 -17.83 10.37
C PHE A 111 7.85 -19.32 10.09
N ALA A 112 8.91 -20.14 10.10
CA ALA A 112 8.77 -21.60 10.10
C ALA A 112 8.38 -22.14 11.49
N GLU A 113 8.72 -21.42 12.56
CA GLU A 113 8.52 -21.85 13.95
C GLU A 113 7.41 -21.08 14.67
N HIS A 114 7.15 -19.82 14.25
CA HIS A 114 6.21 -18.93 14.94
C HIS A 114 5.20 -18.32 13.96
N SER A 115 4.01 -18.03 14.48
CA SER A 115 2.97 -17.32 13.74
C SER A 115 2.36 -16.18 14.59
N PHE A 116 1.94 -15.11 13.91
CA PHE A 116 1.54 -13.84 14.50
C PHE A 116 0.19 -13.39 13.94
N ASP A 117 -0.52 -12.55 14.68
CA ASP A 117 -1.79 -11.97 14.25
C ASP A 117 -1.60 -10.81 13.28
N TYR A 118 -0.43 -10.17 13.33
CA TYR A 118 0.00 -9.14 12.38
C TYR A 118 1.46 -9.39 11.98
N VAL A 119 1.70 -9.45 10.68
CA VAL A 119 3.05 -9.61 10.11
C VAL A 119 3.37 -8.41 9.24
N ASP A 120 4.41 -7.67 9.60
CA ASP A 120 4.97 -6.57 8.81
C ASP A 120 6.15 -7.06 7.98
N LEU A 121 6.05 -6.95 6.66
CA LEU A 121 7.10 -7.28 5.70
C LEU A 121 7.48 -6.01 4.93
N ASP A 122 8.58 -5.38 5.34
CA ASP A 122 9.07 -4.11 4.77
C ASP A 122 10.52 -4.23 4.29
N PRO A 123 10.79 -5.03 3.22
CA PRO A 123 12.12 -5.23 2.68
C PRO A 123 12.58 -4.06 1.81
N PHE A 124 13.89 -3.96 1.60
CA PHE A 124 14.42 -3.20 0.48
C PHE A 124 14.02 -3.81 -0.85
N GLY A 125 13.39 -3.04 -1.72
CA GLY A 125 13.02 -3.45 -3.08
C GLY A 125 11.76 -4.30 -3.12
N SER A 126 11.87 -5.50 -3.68
CA SER A 126 10.71 -6.38 -3.91
C SER A 126 10.42 -7.29 -2.72
N PRO A 127 9.18 -7.40 -2.25
CA PRO A 127 8.80 -8.35 -1.22
C PRO A 127 8.69 -9.80 -1.71
N VAL A 128 8.70 -10.03 -3.02
CA VAL A 128 8.44 -11.35 -3.63
C VAL A 128 9.27 -12.50 -3.02
N PRO A 129 10.59 -12.35 -2.76
CA PRO A 129 11.37 -13.44 -2.16
C PRO A 129 10.93 -13.85 -0.76
N PHE A 130 10.20 -12.98 -0.07
CA PHE A 130 9.86 -13.11 1.34
C PHE A 130 8.37 -13.42 1.59
N THR A 131 7.52 -13.15 0.59
CA THR A 131 6.06 -13.19 0.71
C THR A 131 5.55 -14.55 1.20
N GLN A 132 6.09 -15.65 0.69
CA GLN A 132 5.68 -17.00 1.07
C GLN A 132 5.90 -17.30 2.56
N SER A 133 7.05 -16.88 3.11
CA SER A 133 7.33 -17.06 4.53
C SER A 133 6.48 -16.14 5.39
N ALA A 134 6.25 -14.90 4.98
CA ALA A 134 5.35 -13.99 5.68
C ALA A 134 3.91 -14.52 5.73
N ILE A 135 3.42 -15.13 4.64
CA ILE A 135 2.11 -15.81 4.61
C ILE A 135 2.05 -16.95 5.61
N ARG A 136 3.10 -17.77 5.72
CA ARG A 136 3.16 -18.87 6.71
C ARG A 136 3.20 -18.35 8.15
N GLY A 137 3.91 -17.26 8.38
CA GLY A 137 4.00 -16.60 9.70
C GLY A 137 2.74 -15.82 10.09
N CYS A 138 1.81 -15.57 9.16
CA CYS A 138 0.57 -14.90 9.46
C CYS A 138 -0.51 -15.91 9.86
N ARG A 139 -1.15 -15.70 11.03
CA ARG A 139 -2.27 -16.52 11.50
C ARG A 139 -3.49 -16.37 10.61
N ARG A 140 -4.41 -17.32 10.76
CA ARG A 140 -5.75 -17.26 10.18
C ARG A 140 -6.51 -16.05 10.72
N GLY A 141 -7.13 -15.26 9.85
CA GLY A 141 -7.77 -14.01 10.24
C GLY A 141 -6.81 -12.87 10.61
N GLY A 142 -5.50 -13.14 10.61
CA GLY A 142 -4.46 -12.14 10.85
C GLY A 142 -4.31 -11.15 9.70
N VAL A 143 -3.47 -10.16 9.89
CA VAL A 143 -3.19 -9.11 8.91
C VAL A 143 -1.76 -9.25 8.38
N LEU A 144 -1.64 -9.31 7.07
CA LEU A 144 -0.38 -9.29 6.35
C LEU A 144 -0.15 -7.89 5.79
N ALA A 145 0.85 -7.19 6.29
CA ALA A 145 1.24 -5.86 5.88
C ALA A 145 2.50 -5.93 5.04
N ILE A 146 2.45 -5.50 3.78
CA ILE A 146 3.57 -5.64 2.84
C ILE A 146 3.89 -4.31 2.18
N THR A 147 5.19 -3.97 2.16
CA THR A 147 5.74 -2.84 1.40
C THR A 147 6.53 -3.35 0.18
N ALA A 148 6.39 -2.65 -0.94
CA ALA A 148 7.26 -2.79 -2.10
C ALA A 148 7.86 -1.43 -2.45
N THR A 149 9.20 -1.32 -2.39
CA THR A 149 9.94 -0.10 -2.75
C THR A 149 10.57 -0.18 -4.15
N ASP A 150 10.42 -1.31 -4.86
CA ASP A 150 10.82 -1.46 -6.26
C ASP A 150 9.74 -0.91 -7.21
N THR A 151 9.43 0.38 -7.07
CA THR A 151 8.35 1.05 -7.81
C THR A 151 8.59 1.06 -9.31
N ALA A 152 9.82 1.15 -9.78
CA ALA A 152 10.13 1.23 -11.20
C ALA A 152 9.64 0.01 -12.04
N PRO A 153 9.81 -1.25 -11.60
CA PRO A 153 9.16 -2.39 -12.25
C PRO A 153 7.64 -2.32 -12.20
N LEU A 154 7.06 -2.05 -11.03
CA LEU A 154 5.62 -2.06 -10.82
C LEU A 154 4.90 -0.95 -11.60
N ALA A 155 5.51 0.24 -11.70
CA ALA A 155 5.00 1.37 -12.50
C ALA A 155 5.42 1.31 -14.00
N GLY A 156 5.94 0.18 -14.47
CA GLY A 156 6.17 -0.08 -15.89
C GLY A 156 7.48 0.46 -16.48
N ALA A 157 8.32 1.18 -15.71
CA ALA A 157 9.62 1.65 -16.21
C ALA A 157 10.58 0.49 -16.55
N HIS A 158 10.42 -0.66 -15.90
CA HIS A 158 11.18 -1.89 -16.14
C HIS A 158 10.26 -3.10 -16.31
N ALA A 159 9.46 -3.14 -17.39
CA ALA A 159 8.47 -4.17 -17.66
C ALA A 159 9.02 -5.61 -17.63
N VAL A 160 10.22 -5.84 -18.22
CA VAL A 160 10.90 -7.15 -18.19
C VAL A 160 11.15 -7.62 -16.75
N LYS A 161 11.52 -6.70 -15.86
CA LYS A 161 11.75 -6.99 -14.44
C LYS A 161 10.43 -7.24 -13.70
N CYS A 162 9.36 -6.53 -14.06
CA CYS A 162 8.03 -6.76 -13.55
C CYS A 162 7.51 -8.17 -13.94
N ARG A 163 7.59 -8.53 -15.23
CA ARG A 163 7.24 -9.87 -15.70
C ARG A 163 8.00 -10.97 -14.95
N ARG A 164 9.31 -10.79 -14.75
CA ARG A 164 10.13 -11.80 -14.06
C ARG A 164 9.80 -11.93 -12.56
N ARG A 165 9.56 -10.81 -11.86
CA ARG A 165 9.32 -10.80 -10.41
C ARG A 165 7.86 -11.05 -10.05
N TYR A 166 6.97 -10.28 -10.67
CA TYR A 166 5.55 -10.25 -10.34
C TYR A 166 4.69 -11.08 -11.31
N GLN A 167 5.31 -11.64 -12.37
CA GLN A 167 4.61 -12.40 -13.42
C GLN A 167 3.40 -11.63 -13.99
N ALA A 168 3.59 -10.34 -14.20
CA ALA A 168 2.56 -9.43 -14.68
C ALA A 168 3.13 -8.43 -15.68
N GLU A 169 2.29 -8.01 -16.64
CA GLU A 169 2.59 -6.91 -17.55
C GLU A 169 2.14 -5.59 -16.92
N PRO A 170 3.06 -4.63 -16.65
CA PRO A 170 2.73 -3.38 -15.98
C PRO A 170 2.15 -2.34 -16.92
N ILE A 171 1.34 -1.45 -16.37
CA ILE A 171 0.80 -0.27 -17.05
C ILE A 171 1.81 0.87 -16.95
N ARG A 172 1.99 1.62 -18.05
CA ARG A 172 2.74 2.88 -18.06
C ARG A 172 1.78 4.07 -18.20
N GLY A 173 2.28 5.27 -17.87
CA GLY A 173 1.48 6.50 -17.98
C GLY A 173 0.77 6.83 -16.67
N TYR A 174 -0.34 7.52 -16.77
CA TYR A 174 -1.03 8.11 -15.62
C TYR A 174 -1.63 7.09 -14.64
N MET A 175 -1.96 5.89 -15.10
CA MET A 175 -2.45 4.79 -14.26
C MET A 175 -1.34 3.94 -13.62
N CYS A 176 -0.06 4.25 -13.83
CA CYS A 176 1.05 3.37 -13.45
C CYS A 176 1.13 3.07 -11.95
N HIS A 177 0.77 4.02 -11.09
CA HIS A 177 0.82 3.82 -9.64
C HIS A 177 -0.32 2.92 -9.15
N GLU A 178 -1.56 3.14 -9.61
CA GLU A 178 -2.66 2.22 -9.28
C GLU A 178 -2.41 0.85 -9.89
N GLY A 179 -1.97 0.78 -11.14
CA GLY A 179 -1.62 -0.48 -11.80
C GLY A 179 -0.54 -1.25 -11.05
N GLY A 180 0.51 -0.56 -10.60
CA GLY A 180 1.58 -1.15 -9.79
C GLY A 180 1.10 -1.70 -8.45
N LEU A 181 0.24 -0.98 -7.75
CA LEU A 181 -0.40 -1.44 -6.53
C LEU A 181 -1.24 -2.71 -6.78
N ARG A 182 -2.03 -2.71 -7.85
CA ARG A 182 -2.87 -3.86 -8.24
C ARG A 182 -2.06 -5.08 -8.68
N ILE A 183 -0.88 -4.89 -9.29
CA ILE A 183 0.07 -5.96 -9.60
C ILE A 183 0.65 -6.56 -8.31
N LEU A 184 1.06 -5.73 -7.35
CA LEU A 184 1.56 -6.20 -6.05
C LEU A 184 0.50 -7.05 -5.36
N MET A 185 -0.73 -6.56 -5.26
CA MET A 185 -1.85 -7.29 -4.63
C MET A 185 -2.17 -8.59 -5.37
N SER A 186 -2.17 -8.59 -6.71
CA SER A 186 -2.35 -9.80 -7.53
C SER A 186 -1.26 -10.84 -7.26
N SER A 187 -0.01 -10.41 -7.12
CA SER A 187 1.09 -11.31 -6.78
C SER A 187 0.89 -11.96 -5.40
N ILE A 188 0.49 -11.18 -4.40
CA ILE A 188 0.22 -11.69 -3.05
C ILE A 188 -0.99 -12.64 -3.05
N ALA A 189 -2.07 -12.30 -3.77
CA ALA A 189 -3.26 -13.14 -3.91
C ALA A 189 -2.92 -14.54 -4.44
N ARG A 190 -2.09 -14.60 -5.48
CA ARG A 190 -1.65 -15.88 -6.08
C ARG A 190 -0.74 -16.68 -5.14
N GLU A 191 0.06 -16.02 -4.31
CA GLU A 191 0.87 -16.71 -3.29
C GLU A 191 0.00 -17.23 -2.13
N LEU A 192 -1.00 -16.46 -1.67
CA LEU A 192 -1.95 -16.90 -0.65
C LEU A 192 -2.76 -18.11 -1.09
N ALA A 193 -3.24 -18.10 -2.34
CA ALA A 193 -4.06 -19.18 -2.88
C ALA A 193 -3.35 -20.55 -2.90
N LYS A 194 -2.01 -20.59 -3.03
CA LYS A 194 -1.22 -21.83 -2.93
C LYS A 194 -1.31 -22.50 -1.55
N PHE A 195 -1.83 -21.82 -0.55
CA PHE A 195 -2.01 -22.30 0.82
C PHE A 195 -3.50 -22.40 1.21
N ASP A 196 -4.41 -22.44 0.22
CA ASP A 196 -5.86 -22.35 0.45
C ASP A 196 -6.25 -21.17 1.33
N ARG A 197 -5.67 -20.01 1.04
CA ARG A 197 -5.95 -18.74 1.73
C ARG A 197 -6.37 -17.66 0.73
N GLY A 198 -7.35 -16.88 1.13
CA GLY A 198 -7.74 -15.66 0.42
C GLY A 198 -7.29 -14.41 1.13
N MET A 199 -7.68 -13.26 0.60
CA MET A 199 -7.42 -11.96 1.21
C MET A 199 -8.62 -11.01 1.12
N LYS A 200 -8.78 -10.22 2.17
CA LYS A 200 -9.64 -9.03 2.19
C LYS A 200 -8.75 -7.80 2.41
N PRO A 201 -8.62 -6.90 1.43
CA PRO A 201 -7.86 -5.66 1.62
C PRO A 201 -8.52 -4.78 2.69
N LEU A 202 -7.76 -4.39 3.71
CA LEU A 202 -8.17 -3.41 4.72
C LEU A 202 -7.82 -2.00 4.24
N LEU A 203 -6.58 -1.84 3.73
CA LEU A 203 -6.06 -0.60 3.17
C LEU A 203 -4.90 -0.93 2.24
N SER A 204 -4.89 -0.36 1.03
CA SER A 204 -3.78 -0.47 0.09
C SER A 204 -3.55 0.86 -0.60
N PHE A 205 -2.30 1.34 -0.66
CA PHE A 205 -2.01 2.66 -1.19
C PHE A 205 -0.61 2.76 -1.80
N TYR A 206 -0.45 3.78 -2.63
CA TYR A 206 0.83 4.30 -3.08
C TYR A 206 1.11 5.63 -2.40
N ALA A 207 2.31 5.81 -1.90
CA ALA A 207 2.78 7.09 -1.38
C ALA A 207 4.29 7.22 -1.60
N ASP A 208 4.76 8.45 -1.84
CA ASP A 208 6.18 8.75 -2.07
C ASP A 208 6.82 7.82 -3.12
N HIS A 209 7.57 6.82 -2.65
CA HIS A 209 8.31 5.90 -3.50
C HIS A 209 8.07 4.43 -3.14
N TYR A 210 6.88 4.11 -2.57
CA TYR A 210 6.53 2.74 -2.21
C TYR A 210 5.04 2.45 -2.39
N PHE A 211 4.76 1.17 -2.57
CA PHE A 211 3.42 0.59 -2.47
C PHE A 211 3.28 -0.08 -1.12
N ARG A 212 2.16 0.09 -0.47
CA ARG A 212 1.84 -0.51 0.82
C ARG A 212 0.46 -1.15 0.77
N THR A 213 0.34 -2.36 1.33
CA THR A 213 -0.93 -3.06 1.44
C THR A 213 -1.05 -3.73 2.81
N TYR A 214 -2.26 -3.68 3.37
CA TYR A 214 -2.67 -4.36 4.59
C TYR A 214 -3.84 -5.27 4.24
N LEU A 215 -3.60 -6.56 4.33
CA LEU A 215 -4.52 -7.59 3.88
C LEU A 215 -4.90 -8.49 5.05
N ARG A 216 -6.19 -8.59 5.34
CA ARG A 216 -6.68 -9.63 6.25
C ARG A 216 -6.64 -10.96 5.50
N VAL A 217 -5.97 -11.93 6.10
CA VAL A 217 -5.84 -13.28 5.54
C VAL A 217 -7.10 -14.06 5.87
N GLU A 218 -7.82 -14.49 4.83
CA GLU A 218 -8.98 -15.37 4.93
C GLU A 218 -8.56 -16.83 4.70
N GLU A 219 -9.27 -17.77 5.29
CA GLU A 219 -8.93 -19.19 5.22
C GLU A 219 -9.95 -19.99 4.40
N GLY A 220 -9.47 -21.06 3.79
CA GLY A 220 -10.22 -22.04 3.05
C GLY A 220 -10.16 -21.86 1.53
N ALA A 221 -10.32 -22.97 0.82
CA ALA A 221 -10.28 -23.02 -0.64
C ALA A 221 -11.28 -22.04 -1.29
N GLU A 222 -12.48 -21.92 -0.72
CA GLU A 222 -13.49 -20.95 -1.21
C GLU A 222 -13.01 -19.50 -1.11
N ALA A 223 -12.27 -19.14 -0.04
CA ALA A 223 -11.70 -17.80 0.09
C ALA A 223 -10.58 -17.57 -0.92
N ALA A 224 -9.75 -18.60 -1.17
CA ALA A 224 -8.73 -18.57 -2.20
C ALA A 224 -9.36 -18.38 -3.60
N ASP A 225 -10.40 -19.17 -3.93
CA ASP A 225 -11.10 -19.09 -5.21
C ASP A 225 -11.79 -17.74 -5.42
N ARG A 226 -12.47 -17.20 -4.39
CA ARG A 226 -13.05 -15.84 -4.44
C ARG A 226 -11.97 -14.78 -4.66
N THR A 227 -10.80 -14.95 -4.05
CA THR A 227 -9.66 -14.03 -4.22
C THR A 227 -9.10 -14.11 -5.63
N LEU A 228 -8.86 -15.30 -6.14
CA LEU A 228 -8.39 -15.50 -7.53
C LEU A 228 -9.41 -14.99 -8.56
N GLY A 229 -10.70 -15.17 -8.31
CA GLY A 229 -11.79 -14.66 -9.16
C GLY A 229 -11.86 -13.12 -9.24
N ARG A 230 -11.08 -12.40 -8.42
CA ARG A 230 -10.90 -10.94 -8.49
C ARG A 230 -9.67 -10.50 -9.30
N LEU A 231 -8.92 -11.45 -9.85
CA LEU A 231 -7.80 -11.15 -10.72
C LEU A 231 -8.29 -11.00 -12.17
N GLY A 232 -7.66 -10.07 -12.88
CA GLY A 232 -8.00 -9.88 -14.29
C GLY A 232 -6.97 -9.03 -15.01
N TYR A 233 -7.33 -8.61 -16.20
CA TYR A 233 -6.47 -7.94 -17.15
C TYR A 233 -7.12 -6.66 -17.65
N LEU A 234 -6.32 -5.69 -18.02
CA LEU A 234 -6.76 -4.40 -18.55
C LEU A 234 -6.31 -4.26 -20.00
N GLN A 235 -7.20 -3.79 -20.85
CA GLN A 235 -6.89 -3.08 -22.09
C GLN A 235 -7.00 -1.58 -21.80
N TYR A 236 -6.05 -0.82 -22.32
CA TYR A 236 -6.07 0.63 -22.26
C TYR A 236 -5.50 1.20 -23.56
N ASP A 237 -6.27 2.02 -24.23
CA ASP A 237 -5.85 2.78 -25.39
C ASP A 237 -5.59 4.23 -24.98
N LYS A 238 -4.32 4.65 -25.04
CA LYS A 238 -3.89 5.99 -24.66
C LYS A 238 -4.34 7.09 -25.65
N ASP A 239 -4.69 6.71 -26.88
CA ASP A 239 -5.07 7.68 -27.91
C ASP A 239 -6.58 7.99 -27.85
N THR A 240 -7.42 7.01 -27.45
CA THR A 240 -8.87 7.19 -27.25
C THR A 240 -9.25 7.33 -25.79
N LEU A 241 -8.38 6.97 -24.84
CA LEU A 241 -8.60 6.82 -23.38
C LEU A 241 -9.57 5.70 -23.03
N GLU A 242 -10.02 4.91 -24.01
CA GLU A 242 -10.88 3.77 -23.77
C GLU A 242 -10.16 2.70 -22.94
N ARG A 243 -10.91 2.09 -22.04
CA ARG A 243 -10.43 1.01 -21.19
C ARG A 243 -11.49 -0.06 -20.98
N SER A 244 -11.04 -1.30 -20.96
CA SER A 244 -11.88 -2.45 -20.66
C SER A 244 -11.12 -3.46 -19.81
N ILE A 245 -11.86 -4.27 -19.07
CA ILE A 245 -11.31 -5.32 -18.22
C ILE A 245 -11.79 -6.69 -18.71
N ALA A 246 -10.93 -7.70 -18.55
CA ALA A 246 -11.27 -9.10 -18.74
C ALA A 246 -10.76 -9.92 -17.55
N TYR A 247 -11.48 -10.98 -17.20
CA TYR A 247 -11.05 -11.89 -16.13
C TYR A 247 -10.15 -13.01 -16.66
N ASP A 248 -10.26 -13.34 -17.94
CA ASP A 248 -9.37 -14.27 -18.62
C ASP A 248 -8.32 -13.52 -19.43
N LYS A 249 -7.13 -14.11 -19.52
CA LYS A 249 -6.04 -13.55 -20.31
C LYS A 249 -6.34 -13.71 -21.80
N ASP A 250 -6.32 -12.61 -22.52
CA ASP A 250 -6.43 -12.60 -23.97
C ASP A 250 -5.44 -11.59 -24.60
N PRO A 251 -5.23 -11.61 -25.93
CA PRO A 251 -4.33 -10.68 -26.61
C PRO A 251 -4.79 -9.21 -26.58
N VAL A 252 -6.07 -8.95 -26.36
CA VAL A 252 -6.66 -7.60 -26.34
C VAL A 252 -6.40 -6.92 -24.99
N HIS A 253 -6.31 -7.69 -23.90
CA HIS A 253 -6.09 -7.20 -22.55
C HIS A 253 -4.67 -7.53 -22.06
N PRO A 254 -3.64 -6.77 -22.49
CA PRO A 254 -2.24 -7.15 -22.26
C PRO A 254 -1.76 -6.90 -20.82
N TYR A 255 -2.36 -5.95 -20.10
CA TYR A 255 -1.87 -5.51 -18.79
C TYR A 255 -2.42 -6.38 -17.66
N GLY A 256 -1.55 -6.94 -16.84
CA GLY A 256 -1.92 -7.79 -15.71
C GLY A 256 -1.12 -9.09 -15.60
N PRO A 257 -1.55 -10.04 -14.73
CA PRO A 257 -2.78 -10.00 -13.93
C PRO A 257 -2.76 -8.92 -12.85
N LEU A 258 -3.91 -8.27 -12.66
CA LEU A 258 -4.16 -7.16 -11.74
C LEU A 258 -5.21 -7.59 -10.72
N TRP A 259 -5.13 -7.05 -9.51
CA TRP A 259 -6.24 -7.10 -8.57
C TRP A 259 -7.35 -6.13 -9.01
N LEU A 260 -8.53 -6.62 -9.38
CA LEU A 260 -9.68 -5.82 -9.82
C LEU A 260 -10.70 -5.56 -8.70
N GLY A 261 -10.49 -6.13 -7.53
CA GLY A 261 -11.30 -5.85 -6.35
C GLY A 261 -11.01 -4.50 -5.70
N PRO A 262 -11.68 -4.19 -4.58
CA PRO A 262 -11.48 -2.95 -3.83
C PRO A 262 -10.05 -2.86 -3.27
N LEU A 263 -9.54 -1.63 -3.15
CA LEU A 263 -8.24 -1.35 -2.51
C LEU A 263 -8.38 -1.22 -0.98
N HIS A 264 -9.58 -0.87 -0.51
CA HIS A 264 -9.87 -0.56 0.89
C HIS A 264 -11.13 -1.26 1.37
N ASP A 265 -11.24 -1.45 2.68
CA ASP A 265 -12.48 -1.84 3.37
C ASP A 265 -13.13 -0.58 3.94
N LYS A 266 -14.37 -0.30 3.52
CA LYS A 266 -15.12 0.90 3.91
C LYS A 266 -15.36 0.98 5.43
N ASP A 267 -15.83 -0.12 6.00
CA ASP A 267 -16.17 -0.16 7.42
C ASP A 267 -14.91 -0.05 8.28
N PHE A 268 -13.84 -0.70 7.85
CA PHE A 268 -12.56 -0.62 8.53
C PHE A 268 -12.00 0.81 8.51
N LEU A 269 -11.98 1.48 7.35
CA LEU A 269 -11.52 2.86 7.25
C LEU A 269 -12.37 3.85 8.06
N ALA A 270 -13.68 3.60 8.19
CA ALA A 270 -14.56 4.44 9.02
C ALA A 270 -14.12 4.42 10.49
N GLY A 271 -13.62 3.29 10.99
CA GLY A 271 -13.14 3.13 12.36
C GLY A 271 -11.74 3.72 12.63
N MET A 272 -10.93 3.99 11.59
CA MET A 272 -9.56 4.50 11.76
C MET A 272 -9.55 5.96 12.23
N LYS A 273 -8.67 6.28 13.19
CA LYS A 273 -8.51 7.64 13.74
C LYS A 273 -7.04 8.05 13.70
N PRO A 274 -6.71 9.24 13.16
CA PRO A 274 -5.33 9.69 12.96
C PRO A 274 -4.75 10.43 14.19
N ASP A 275 -5.17 10.07 15.41
CA ASP A 275 -4.80 10.76 16.63
C ASP A 275 -3.39 10.36 17.10
N ASP A 276 -2.65 11.30 17.70
CA ASP A 276 -1.33 11.07 18.32
C ASP A 276 -0.30 10.43 17.37
N LEU A 277 -0.23 10.89 16.13
CA LEU A 277 0.71 10.44 15.13
C LEU A 277 1.84 11.45 14.89
N ALA A 278 2.92 11.05 14.25
CA ALA A 278 4.05 11.94 13.96
C ALA A 278 3.71 12.99 12.89
N ASP A 279 2.98 12.61 11.85
CA ASP A 279 2.47 13.50 10.80
C ASP A 279 0.95 13.37 10.64
N GLU A 280 0.24 13.69 11.72
CA GLU A 280 -1.23 13.60 11.81
C GLU A 280 -1.93 14.34 10.66
N LYS A 281 -1.42 15.50 10.26
CA LYS A 281 -1.98 16.30 9.16
C LYS A 281 -1.93 15.55 7.84
N ARG A 282 -0.82 14.93 7.54
CA ARG A 282 -0.65 14.14 6.32
C ARG A 282 -1.51 12.88 6.35
N VAL A 283 -1.52 12.17 7.47
CA VAL A 283 -2.33 10.96 7.64
C VAL A 283 -3.82 11.29 7.49
N THR A 284 -4.30 12.36 8.13
CA THR A 284 -5.70 12.84 8.00
C THR A 284 -6.05 13.13 6.54
N LYS A 285 -5.17 13.81 5.81
CA LYS A 285 -5.37 14.09 4.37
C LYS A 285 -5.53 12.79 3.57
N TYR A 286 -4.63 11.83 3.76
CA TYR A 286 -4.68 10.55 3.04
C TYR A 286 -5.89 9.70 3.45
N LEU A 287 -6.23 9.65 4.73
CA LEU A 287 -7.41 8.93 5.22
C LEU A 287 -8.70 9.47 4.58
N ASN A 288 -8.81 10.79 4.42
CA ASN A 288 -9.94 11.40 3.73
C ASN A 288 -9.96 11.06 2.23
N LEU A 289 -8.82 11.02 1.56
CA LEU A 289 -8.73 10.57 0.17
C LEU A 289 -9.18 9.11 0.05
N TRP A 290 -8.66 8.21 0.87
CA TRP A 290 -9.03 6.78 0.85
C TRP A 290 -10.52 6.56 1.13
N ARG A 291 -11.11 7.30 2.08
CA ARG A 291 -12.55 7.23 2.38
C ARG A 291 -13.42 7.70 1.22
N ASN A 292 -12.99 8.74 0.52
CA ASN A 292 -13.77 9.34 -0.56
C ASN A 292 -13.72 8.52 -1.86
N GLU A 293 -12.62 7.85 -2.16
CA GLU A 293 -12.49 7.08 -3.41
C GLU A 293 -13.00 5.63 -3.35
N ILE A 294 -13.48 5.19 -2.19
CA ILE A 294 -13.83 3.78 -1.91
C ILE A 294 -14.95 3.21 -2.81
N ASP A 295 -15.95 4.04 -3.11
CA ASP A 295 -17.15 3.65 -3.85
C ASP A 295 -17.08 4.04 -5.35
N THR A 296 -15.90 4.38 -5.85
CA THR A 296 -15.70 4.77 -7.25
C THR A 296 -15.11 3.63 -8.08
N GLU A 297 -15.13 3.81 -9.41
CA GLU A 297 -14.66 2.80 -10.36
C GLU A 297 -13.19 2.40 -10.21
N VAL A 298 -12.86 1.22 -10.75
CA VAL A 298 -11.49 0.72 -10.84
C VAL A 298 -10.70 1.59 -11.83
N PHE A 299 -9.47 1.92 -11.49
CA PHE A 299 -8.55 2.79 -12.21
C PHE A 299 -8.95 4.27 -12.25
N VAL A 300 -7.93 5.09 -12.10
CA VAL A 300 -8.04 6.55 -12.11
C VAL A 300 -8.12 7.11 -13.52
N TYR A 301 -8.73 8.28 -13.64
CA TYR A 301 -8.45 9.27 -14.67
C TYR A 301 -7.43 10.29 -14.15
N ASP A 302 -6.74 10.98 -15.05
CA ASP A 302 -5.80 12.05 -14.71
C ASP A 302 -6.11 13.32 -15.49
N MET A 303 -6.12 14.47 -14.79
CA MET A 303 -6.43 15.76 -15.39
C MET A 303 -5.47 16.14 -16.51
N SER A 304 -4.19 15.78 -16.38
CA SER A 304 -3.19 16.09 -17.41
C SER A 304 -3.37 15.20 -18.65
N GLU A 305 -3.84 13.96 -18.46
CA GLU A 305 -4.16 13.07 -19.57
C GLU A 305 -5.36 13.56 -20.35
N LEU A 306 -6.46 13.91 -19.67
CA LEU A 306 -7.64 14.49 -20.27
C LEU A 306 -7.32 15.81 -21.00
N SER A 307 -6.55 16.69 -20.37
CA SER A 307 -6.07 17.94 -20.94
C SER A 307 -5.31 17.72 -22.25
N SER A 308 -4.37 16.77 -22.25
CA SER A 308 -3.57 16.43 -23.44
C SER A 308 -4.42 15.85 -24.57
N HIS A 309 -5.37 14.96 -24.24
CA HIS A 309 -6.28 14.34 -25.20
C HIS A 309 -7.23 15.36 -25.81
N MET A 310 -7.85 16.17 -24.99
CA MET A 310 -8.82 17.19 -25.42
C MET A 310 -8.16 18.44 -26.02
N LYS A 311 -6.84 18.63 -25.83
CA LYS A 311 -6.07 19.85 -26.20
C LYS A 311 -6.65 21.11 -25.56
N LEU A 312 -7.08 21.01 -24.30
CA LEU A 312 -7.65 22.08 -23.49
C LEU A 312 -6.83 22.27 -22.20
N SER A 313 -6.85 23.47 -21.66
CA SER A 313 -6.21 23.73 -20.36
C SER A 313 -6.91 22.96 -19.22
N PRO A 314 -6.15 22.36 -18.29
CA PRO A 314 -6.76 21.62 -17.18
C PRO A 314 -7.45 22.58 -16.21
N PRO A 315 -8.72 22.35 -15.86
CA PRO A 315 -9.38 23.10 -14.81
C PRO A 315 -8.79 22.76 -13.42
N LYS A 316 -9.13 23.56 -12.41
CA LYS A 316 -8.78 23.23 -11.02
C LYS A 316 -9.51 21.95 -10.62
N ILE A 317 -8.77 20.94 -10.15
CA ILE A 317 -9.31 19.62 -9.84
C ILE A 317 -10.45 19.67 -8.80
N ASP A 318 -10.36 20.51 -7.77
CA ASP A 318 -11.41 20.62 -6.75
C ASP A 318 -12.72 21.11 -7.34
N ALA A 319 -12.68 22.20 -8.15
CA ALA A 319 -13.85 22.74 -8.82
C ALA A 319 -14.43 21.76 -9.86
N PHE A 320 -13.57 21.01 -10.55
CA PHE A 320 -14.02 19.97 -11.47
C PHE A 320 -14.69 18.81 -10.76
N MET A 321 -14.20 18.39 -9.60
CA MET A 321 -14.86 17.36 -8.79
C MET A 321 -16.24 17.82 -8.30
N GLU A 322 -16.40 19.08 -7.88
CA GLU A 322 -17.68 19.66 -7.50
C GLU A 322 -18.67 19.67 -8.67
N PHE A 323 -18.21 20.02 -9.87
CA PHE A 323 -19.01 19.98 -11.09
C PHE A 323 -19.42 18.54 -11.46
N LEU A 324 -18.48 17.60 -11.50
CA LEU A 324 -18.78 16.20 -11.83
C LEU A 324 -19.78 15.56 -10.84
N ASN A 325 -19.74 15.94 -9.57
CA ASN A 325 -20.68 15.43 -8.56
C ASN A 325 -22.13 15.93 -8.75
N GLN A 326 -22.40 16.79 -9.71
CA GLN A 326 -23.75 17.13 -10.17
C GLN A 326 -24.27 16.16 -11.24
N HIS A 327 -23.38 15.36 -11.85
CA HIS A 327 -23.69 14.44 -12.95
C HIS A 327 -23.53 12.97 -12.59
N GLY A 328 -22.69 12.67 -11.58
CA GLY A 328 -22.40 11.33 -11.08
C GLY A 328 -21.54 11.44 -9.84
N ARG A 329 -20.85 10.38 -9.43
CA ARG A 329 -19.90 10.43 -8.31
C ARG A 329 -18.48 10.63 -8.83
N ALA A 330 -17.76 11.57 -8.25
CA ALA A 330 -16.35 11.80 -8.53
C ALA A 330 -15.59 12.14 -7.26
N ALA A 331 -14.37 11.60 -7.14
CA ALA A 331 -13.51 11.84 -5.98
C ALA A 331 -12.04 11.85 -6.41
N LYS A 332 -11.25 12.73 -5.79
CA LYS A 332 -9.78 12.70 -5.96
C LYS A 332 -9.21 11.39 -5.47
N SER A 333 -8.19 10.90 -6.16
CA SER A 333 -7.47 9.69 -5.75
C SER A 333 -6.19 10.05 -5.00
N HIS A 334 -5.72 9.10 -4.18
CA HIS A 334 -4.46 9.24 -3.43
C HIS A 334 -3.22 8.98 -4.29
N VAL A 335 -3.37 8.35 -5.47
CA VAL A 335 -2.22 7.86 -6.26
C VAL A 335 -1.46 8.98 -6.98
N SER A 336 -2.11 10.12 -7.21
CA SER A 336 -1.50 11.31 -7.80
C SER A 336 -2.32 12.57 -7.46
N PRO A 337 -1.71 13.75 -7.33
CA PRO A 337 -2.44 15.00 -7.07
C PRO A 337 -3.43 15.40 -8.16
N SER A 338 -3.22 14.94 -9.40
CA SER A 338 -4.05 15.21 -10.58
C SER A 338 -5.04 14.08 -10.89
N SER A 339 -5.00 12.98 -10.15
CA SER A 339 -5.85 11.82 -10.43
C SER A 339 -7.15 11.84 -9.65
N PHE A 340 -8.19 11.29 -10.29
CA PHE A 340 -9.51 11.13 -9.72
C PHE A 340 -10.18 9.85 -10.21
N LYS A 341 -11.24 9.43 -9.53
CA LYS A 341 -12.13 8.33 -9.92
C LYS A 341 -13.55 8.85 -10.05
N THR A 342 -14.31 8.28 -10.98
CA THR A 342 -15.71 8.61 -11.21
C THR A 342 -16.47 7.41 -11.77
N ASP A 343 -17.77 7.33 -11.53
CA ASP A 343 -18.69 6.37 -12.14
C ASP A 343 -19.31 6.92 -13.47
N ILE A 344 -18.93 8.14 -13.86
CA ILE A 344 -19.30 8.74 -15.14
C ILE A 344 -18.53 8.03 -16.25
N THR A 345 -19.21 7.60 -17.29
CA THR A 345 -18.59 6.92 -18.45
C THR A 345 -17.66 7.85 -19.23
N LEU A 346 -16.70 7.30 -19.97
CA LEU A 346 -15.78 8.12 -20.76
C LEU A 346 -16.51 9.00 -21.78
N ASP A 347 -17.55 8.46 -22.41
CA ASP A 347 -18.36 9.17 -23.41
C ASP A 347 -19.10 10.38 -22.81
N GLU A 348 -19.45 10.34 -21.54
CA GLU A 348 -20.05 11.44 -20.80
C GLU A 348 -18.99 12.37 -20.21
N LEU A 349 -17.86 11.82 -19.73
CA LEU A 349 -16.80 12.58 -19.11
C LEU A 349 -16.11 13.56 -20.05
N LEU A 350 -15.86 13.15 -21.30
CA LEU A 350 -15.18 14.02 -22.28
C LEU A 350 -16.01 15.29 -22.65
N PRO A 351 -17.32 15.19 -22.93
CA PRO A 351 -18.16 16.38 -23.08
C PRO A 351 -18.18 17.28 -21.84
N LEU A 352 -18.33 16.71 -20.63
CA LEU A 352 -18.32 17.46 -19.38
C LEU A 352 -16.98 18.17 -19.13
N TYR A 353 -15.87 17.49 -19.45
CA TYR A 353 -14.54 18.11 -19.36
C TYR A 353 -14.42 19.30 -20.29
N LYS A 354 -14.93 19.18 -21.53
CA LYS A 354 -14.94 20.27 -22.50
C LYS A 354 -15.79 21.43 -22.02
N GLU A 355 -16.98 21.18 -21.52
CA GLU A 355 -17.90 22.21 -20.99
C GLU A 355 -17.27 23.01 -19.84
N PHE A 356 -16.57 22.33 -18.94
CA PHE A 356 -15.99 22.94 -17.73
C PHE A 356 -14.60 23.54 -17.95
N SER A 357 -13.94 23.28 -19.09
CA SER A 357 -12.59 23.79 -19.34
C SER A 357 -12.58 25.31 -19.54
N PRO A 358 -11.57 26.06 -19.01
CA PRO A 358 -11.47 27.51 -19.17
C PRO A 358 -11.41 27.99 -20.62
N ASP A 359 -10.97 27.14 -21.56
CA ASP A 359 -10.80 27.47 -22.96
C ASP A 359 -12.09 27.24 -23.77
N SER A 360 -13.21 26.95 -23.14
CA SER A 360 -14.50 26.63 -23.76
C SER A 360 -15.39 27.88 -24.00
N CYS A 361 -14.89 29.07 -23.66
CA CYS A 361 -15.58 30.37 -23.86
C CYS A 361 -15.07 31.12 -25.05
#